data_5c94384dcc97141901a16830143d54a8
#
_entry.id   5c94384dcc97141901a16830143d54a8
#
_cell.length_a   1.000
_cell.length_b   1.000
_cell.length_c   1.000
_cell.angle_alpha   90.00
_cell.angle_beta   90.00
_cell.angle_gamma   90.00
#
_symmetry.space_group_name_H-M   'P 1'
#
loop_
_entity.id
_entity.type
_entity.pdbx_description
1 polymer ?
#
loop_
_entity_poly.entity_id
_entity_poly.type
_entity_poly.pdbx_seq_one_letter_code
_entity_poly.pdbx_strand_id
1 'polypeptide(L)'
;MGERAQRCYSVPMSPRLHSRRGSYAILVALLLIVLLGFAALAIDLSYLRLARMQAQNAADAGAHAALMELRKSRDEDVARERATQIVNMNFIAGEQAVIEPGEDVVFGGWDFPSHSFDPGADYVNAVEVTVRREADAPGGSIPLMLARIWGAD
;
A
#
# COMPACT_ATOMS: atom_id res chain seq x y z
N MET A 1 -0.84 -26.28 95.71
CA MET A 1 -1.90 -26.33 94.66
C MET A 1 -1.73 -25.11 93.83
N GLY A 2 -1.06 -25.26 92.69
CA GLY A 2 -0.71 -24.15 91.79
C GLY A 2 -1.35 -24.40 90.42
N GLU A 3 -2.32 -23.59 90.09
CA GLU A 3 -3.08 -23.57 88.83
C GLU A 3 -2.29 -22.82 87.74
N ARG A 4 -1.81 -23.57 86.77
CA ARG A 4 -1.13 -22.98 85.59
C ARG A 4 -2.19 -22.55 84.57
N ALA A 5 -2.46 -21.26 84.49
CA ALA A 5 -3.26 -20.70 83.47
C ALA A 5 -2.52 -20.81 82.13
N GLN A 6 -3.07 -21.63 81.22
CA GLN A 6 -2.62 -21.70 79.80
C GLN A 6 -3.10 -20.46 79.08
N ARG A 7 -2.18 -19.58 78.62
CA ARG A 7 -2.43 -18.51 77.75
C ARG A 7 -2.57 -19.05 76.26
N CYS A 8 -3.76 -19.07 75.78
CA CYS A 8 -3.98 -19.27 74.36
C CYS A 8 -3.43 -18.05 73.60
N TYR A 9 -2.33 -18.26 72.89
CA TYR A 9 -1.86 -17.30 71.87
C TYR A 9 -2.71 -17.46 70.62
N SER A 10 -3.58 -16.47 70.34
CA SER A 10 -4.25 -16.32 69.04
C SER A 10 -3.22 -15.79 68.05
N VAL A 11 -2.83 -16.63 67.13
CA VAL A 11 -1.99 -16.23 66.00
C VAL A 11 -2.84 -15.31 65.03
N PRO A 12 -2.44 -14.06 64.77
CA PRO A 12 -3.17 -13.23 63.88
C PRO A 12 -3.05 -13.81 62.46
N MET A 13 -4.19 -14.21 61.88
CA MET A 13 -4.28 -14.53 60.46
C MET A 13 -3.94 -13.29 59.68
N SER A 14 -2.75 -13.23 59.08
CA SER A 14 -2.39 -12.20 58.13
C SER A 14 -3.34 -12.26 56.90
N PRO A 15 -4.01 -11.17 56.52
CA PRO A 15 -4.84 -11.15 55.33
C PRO A 15 -3.95 -11.43 54.11
N ARG A 16 -4.24 -12.51 53.37
CA ARG A 16 -3.60 -12.78 52.09
C ARG A 16 -4.00 -11.64 51.15
N LEU A 17 -3.09 -10.70 50.92
CA LEU A 17 -3.21 -9.70 49.90
C LEU A 17 -3.25 -10.43 48.54
N HIS A 18 -4.44 -10.59 48.01
CA HIS A 18 -4.62 -11.09 46.65
C HIS A 18 -3.87 -10.15 45.71
N SER A 19 -2.77 -10.65 45.21
CA SER A 19 -1.93 -9.93 44.25
C SER A 19 -2.73 -9.64 42.98
N ARG A 20 -3.21 -8.41 42.81
CA ARG A 20 -3.87 -7.90 41.59
C ARG A 20 -2.89 -7.77 40.42
N ARG A 21 -1.64 -8.22 40.58
CA ARG A 21 -0.56 -8.12 39.57
C ARG A 21 -0.83 -8.91 38.29
N GLY A 22 -1.60 -10.00 38.33
CA GLY A 22 -1.93 -10.81 37.17
C GLY A 22 -2.93 -10.17 36.21
N SER A 23 -3.86 -9.33 36.71
CA SER A 23 -4.88 -8.67 35.89
C SER A 23 -4.29 -7.62 34.94
N TYR A 24 -3.26 -6.90 35.37
CA TYR A 24 -2.59 -5.91 34.52
C TYR A 24 -1.81 -6.56 33.36
N ALA A 25 -1.22 -7.74 33.59
CA ALA A 25 -0.48 -8.44 32.55
C ALA A 25 -1.38 -8.85 31.37
N ILE A 26 -2.60 -9.31 31.65
CA ILE A 26 -3.59 -9.66 30.61
C ILE A 26 -4.00 -8.40 29.84
N LEU A 27 -4.27 -7.29 30.53
CA LEU A 27 -4.66 -6.03 29.90
C LEU A 27 -3.54 -5.47 29.02
N VAL A 28 -2.29 -5.52 29.49
CA VAL A 28 -1.11 -5.10 28.70
C VAL A 28 -0.93 -6.00 27.47
N ALA A 29 -1.12 -7.32 27.61
CA ALA A 29 -1.01 -8.25 26.48
C ALA A 29 -2.07 -7.95 25.41
N LEU A 30 -3.33 -7.70 25.80
CA LEU A 30 -4.39 -7.33 24.87
C LEU A 30 -4.10 -6.00 24.17
N LEU A 31 -3.65 -5.00 24.94
CA LEU A 31 -3.27 -3.70 24.38
C LEU A 31 -2.14 -3.85 23.34
N LEU A 32 -1.16 -4.69 23.63
CA LEU A 32 -0.02 -4.94 22.74
C LEU A 32 -0.46 -5.57 21.41
N ILE A 33 -1.39 -6.53 21.45
CA ILE A 33 -1.96 -7.13 20.22
C ILE A 33 -2.66 -6.06 19.38
N VAL A 34 -3.45 -5.19 19.99
CA VAL A 34 -4.14 -4.10 19.29
C VAL A 34 -3.13 -3.11 18.66
N LEU A 35 -2.10 -2.74 19.42
CA LEU A 35 -1.05 -1.84 18.92
C LEU A 35 -0.28 -2.46 17.74
N LEU A 36 0.04 -3.76 17.80
CA LEU A 36 0.68 -4.47 16.69
C LEU A 36 -0.23 -4.52 15.46
N GLY A 37 -1.55 -4.70 15.64
CA GLY A 37 -2.52 -4.64 14.55
C GLY A 37 -2.53 -3.27 13.85
N PHE A 38 -2.54 -2.18 14.60
CA PHE A 38 -2.45 -0.82 14.04
C PHE A 38 -1.11 -0.56 13.36
N ALA A 39 0.00 -1.03 13.94
CA ALA A 39 1.32 -0.87 13.33
C ALA A 39 1.40 -1.60 11.97
N ALA A 40 0.88 -2.81 11.89
CA ALA A 40 0.84 -3.59 10.65
C ALA A 40 -0.03 -2.89 9.59
N LEU A 41 -1.21 -2.38 9.96
CA LEU A 41 -2.07 -1.61 9.04
C LEU A 41 -1.37 -0.34 8.53
N ALA A 42 -0.65 0.37 9.40
CA ALA A 42 0.08 1.58 9.02
C ALA A 42 1.20 1.27 8.01
N ILE A 43 1.87 0.11 8.15
CA ILE A 43 2.89 -0.36 7.20
C ILE A 43 2.26 -0.65 5.84
N ASP A 44 1.15 -1.40 5.78
CA ASP A 44 0.47 -1.74 4.54
C ASP A 44 -0.04 -0.50 3.79
N LEU A 45 -0.65 0.47 4.51
CA LEU A 45 -1.07 1.73 3.92
C LEU A 45 0.10 2.54 3.36
N SER A 46 1.24 2.55 4.06
CA SER A 46 2.45 3.23 3.60
C SER A 46 3.02 2.57 2.36
N TYR A 47 3.00 1.25 2.31
CA TYR A 47 3.44 0.47 1.15
C TYR A 47 2.57 0.72 -0.09
N LEU A 48 1.24 0.76 0.07
CA LEU A 48 0.31 1.10 -1.02
C LEU A 48 0.52 2.52 -1.54
N ARG A 49 0.75 3.48 -0.64
CA ARG A 49 1.06 4.87 -1.05
C ARG A 49 2.35 4.94 -1.84
N LEU A 50 3.39 4.23 -1.40
CA LEU A 50 4.66 4.14 -2.12
C LEU A 50 4.46 3.54 -3.51
N ALA A 51 3.76 2.42 -3.62
CA ALA A 51 3.46 1.77 -4.88
C ALA A 51 2.67 2.68 -5.84
N ARG A 52 1.69 3.42 -5.32
CA ARG A 52 0.94 4.41 -6.12
C ARG A 52 1.84 5.54 -6.64
N MET A 53 2.75 6.06 -5.82
CA MET A 53 3.71 7.07 -6.27
C MET A 53 4.66 6.51 -7.34
N GLN A 54 5.11 5.27 -7.20
CA GLN A 54 5.96 4.61 -8.19
C GLN A 54 5.22 4.40 -9.51
N ALA A 55 3.94 3.98 -9.46
CA ALA A 55 3.10 3.83 -10.65
C ALA A 55 2.89 5.17 -11.37
N GLN A 56 2.59 6.23 -10.62
CA GLN A 56 2.46 7.58 -11.17
C GLN A 56 3.76 8.05 -11.84
N ASN A 57 4.90 7.87 -11.18
CA ASN A 57 6.20 8.24 -11.76
C ASN A 57 6.50 7.47 -13.04
N ALA A 58 6.16 6.17 -13.10
CA ALA A 58 6.33 5.36 -14.30
C ALA A 58 5.42 5.83 -15.44
N ALA A 59 4.15 6.15 -15.15
CA ALA A 59 3.20 6.69 -16.11
C ALA A 59 3.66 8.05 -16.66
N ASP A 60 4.07 8.97 -15.78
CA ASP A 60 4.57 10.29 -16.18
C ASP A 60 5.83 10.19 -17.03
N ALA A 61 6.76 9.30 -16.69
CA ALA A 61 7.96 9.06 -17.50
C ALA A 61 7.61 8.47 -18.88
N GLY A 62 6.67 7.52 -18.94
CA GLY A 62 6.15 6.94 -20.18
C GLY A 62 5.49 7.99 -21.06
N ALA A 63 4.59 8.80 -20.49
CA ALA A 63 3.89 9.86 -21.20
C ALA A 63 4.85 10.90 -21.78
N HIS A 64 5.83 11.32 -21.00
CA HIS A 64 6.87 12.25 -21.43
C HIS A 64 7.69 11.67 -22.60
N ALA A 65 8.09 10.40 -22.48
CA ALA A 65 8.86 9.72 -23.52
C ALA A 65 8.04 9.55 -24.83
N ALA A 66 6.75 9.21 -24.71
CA ALA A 66 5.84 9.12 -25.86
C ALA A 66 5.72 10.45 -26.61
N LEU A 67 5.48 11.56 -25.89
CA LEU A 67 5.36 12.88 -26.51
C LEU A 67 6.66 13.34 -27.18
N MET A 68 7.81 13.05 -26.57
CA MET A 68 9.10 13.38 -27.16
C MET A 68 9.36 12.60 -28.45
N GLU A 69 9.02 11.31 -28.47
CA GLU A 69 9.18 10.47 -29.67
C GLU A 69 8.16 10.83 -30.75
N LEU A 70 6.89 11.11 -30.38
CA LEU A 70 5.85 11.54 -31.32
C LEU A 70 6.26 12.84 -32.05
N ARG A 71 6.85 13.80 -31.34
CA ARG A 71 7.36 15.04 -31.99
C ARG A 71 8.46 14.77 -33.01
N LYS A 72 9.26 13.73 -32.80
CA LYS A 72 10.40 13.38 -33.65
C LYS A 72 9.99 12.49 -34.84
N SER A 73 9.30 11.40 -34.55
CA SER A 73 8.89 10.40 -35.57
C SER A 73 7.62 10.77 -36.31
N ARG A 74 6.70 11.49 -35.63
CA ARG A 74 5.31 11.72 -36.07
C ARG A 74 4.54 10.44 -36.30
N ASP A 75 4.90 9.40 -35.56
CA ASP A 75 4.34 8.05 -35.61
C ASP A 75 3.92 7.64 -34.21
N GLU A 76 2.61 7.39 -34.05
CA GLU A 76 2.04 7.01 -32.73
C GLU A 76 2.48 5.63 -32.29
N ASP A 77 2.69 4.68 -33.23
CA ASP A 77 3.10 3.32 -32.87
C ASP A 77 4.53 3.31 -32.33
N VAL A 78 5.43 4.09 -32.95
CA VAL A 78 6.80 4.26 -32.46
C VAL A 78 6.80 4.97 -31.09
N ALA A 79 5.94 5.97 -30.91
CA ALA A 79 5.80 6.68 -29.65
C ALA A 79 5.22 5.78 -28.55
N ARG A 80 4.26 4.91 -28.88
CA ARG A 80 3.67 3.92 -27.96
C ARG A 80 4.69 2.88 -27.51
N GLU A 81 5.50 2.39 -28.44
CA GLU A 81 6.59 1.48 -28.11
C GLU A 81 7.61 2.14 -27.18
N ARG A 82 7.92 3.41 -27.42
CA ARG A 82 8.84 4.17 -26.57
C ARG A 82 8.28 4.39 -25.16
N ALA A 83 6.99 4.70 -25.02
CA ALA A 83 6.33 4.77 -23.73
C ALA A 83 6.48 3.46 -22.94
N THR A 84 6.15 2.34 -23.60
CA THR A 84 6.23 1.00 -23.04
C THR A 84 7.64 0.66 -22.55
N GLN A 85 8.66 0.94 -23.35
CA GLN A 85 10.06 0.76 -22.95
C GLN A 85 10.40 1.51 -21.67
N ILE A 86 10.00 2.78 -21.58
CA ILE A 86 10.32 3.62 -20.42
C ILE A 86 9.54 3.18 -19.17
N VAL A 87 8.26 2.83 -19.32
CA VAL A 87 7.48 2.27 -18.20
C VAL A 87 8.12 0.99 -17.68
N ASN A 88 8.49 0.07 -18.56
CA ASN A 88 9.11 -1.22 -18.19
C ASN A 88 10.49 -1.09 -17.52
N MET A 89 11.15 0.06 -17.59
CA MET A 89 12.38 0.34 -16.85
C MET A 89 12.12 0.71 -15.38
N ASN A 90 10.87 0.94 -15.00
CA ASN A 90 10.48 1.30 -13.64
C ASN A 90 10.01 0.07 -12.85
N PHE A 91 10.07 0.19 -11.53
CA PHE A 91 9.61 -0.84 -10.60
C PHE A 91 8.51 -0.28 -9.71
N ILE A 92 7.49 -1.09 -9.47
CA ILE A 92 6.35 -0.78 -8.60
C ILE A 92 6.23 -1.89 -7.58
N ALA A 93 6.36 -1.56 -6.31
CA ALA A 93 6.31 -2.54 -5.21
C ALA A 93 7.33 -3.69 -5.36
N GLY A 94 8.51 -3.41 -5.96
CA GLY A 94 9.56 -4.39 -6.17
C GLY A 94 9.45 -5.24 -7.43
N GLU A 95 8.36 -5.10 -8.19
CA GLU A 95 8.16 -5.78 -9.47
C GLU A 95 8.23 -4.80 -10.63
N GLN A 96 8.62 -5.27 -11.81
CA GLN A 96 8.69 -4.46 -13.02
C GLN A 96 7.31 -3.90 -13.37
N ALA A 97 7.25 -2.61 -13.73
CA ALA A 97 6.05 -2.02 -14.27
C ALA A 97 5.78 -2.59 -15.67
N VAL A 98 4.54 -3.02 -15.91
CA VAL A 98 4.11 -3.56 -17.21
C VAL A 98 2.80 -2.89 -17.60
N ILE A 99 2.69 -2.50 -18.86
CA ILE A 99 1.48 -1.91 -19.46
C ILE A 99 1.11 -2.65 -20.73
N GLU A 100 -0.17 -2.57 -21.09
CA GLU A 100 -0.70 -3.04 -22.37
C GLU A 100 -0.67 -1.85 -23.38
N PRO A 101 0.25 -1.84 -24.37
CA PRO A 101 0.47 -0.65 -25.20
C PRO A 101 -0.77 -0.16 -25.92
N GLY A 102 -1.66 -1.07 -26.33
CA GLY A 102 -2.88 -0.75 -27.08
C GLY A 102 -4.00 -0.13 -26.23
N GLU A 103 -4.02 -0.43 -24.93
CA GLU A 103 -5.05 0.04 -23.98
C GLU A 103 -4.54 1.16 -23.08
N ASP A 104 -3.30 1.01 -22.60
CA ASP A 104 -2.75 1.87 -21.54
C ASP A 104 -2.03 3.11 -22.09
N VAL A 105 -1.81 3.23 -23.42
CA VAL A 105 -1.21 4.40 -24.04
C VAL A 105 -2.18 4.97 -25.08
N VAL A 106 -2.83 6.06 -24.70
CA VAL A 106 -3.88 6.71 -25.53
C VAL A 106 -3.40 8.08 -25.97
N PHE A 107 -3.42 8.34 -27.29
CA PHE A 107 -3.14 9.63 -27.87
C PHE A 107 -4.43 10.42 -28.10
N GLY A 108 -4.38 11.72 -27.92
CA GLY A 108 -5.56 12.57 -28.06
C GLY A 108 -5.27 14.05 -27.95
N GLY A 109 -6.35 14.82 -27.88
CA GLY A 109 -6.32 16.27 -27.72
C GLY A 109 -6.56 16.69 -26.27
N TRP A 110 -5.72 17.59 -25.77
CA TRP A 110 -5.98 18.32 -24.53
C TRP A 110 -6.62 19.67 -24.86
N ASP A 111 -7.82 19.90 -24.32
CA ASP A 111 -8.49 21.19 -24.39
C ASP A 111 -8.18 22.02 -23.13
N PHE A 112 -7.48 23.16 -23.35
CA PHE A 112 -7.05 24.03 -22.25
C PHE A 112 -8.19 24.78 -21.55
N PRO A 113 -9.24 25.27 -22.26
CA PRO A 113 -10.37 25.92 -21.64
C PRO A 113 -11.19 25.02 -20.72
N SER A 114 -11.49 23.80 -21.13
CA SER A 114 -12.30 22.85 -20.36
C SER A 114 -11.48 21.97 -19.43
N HIS A 115 -10.14 21.97 -19.54
CA HIS A 115 -9.22 21.09 -18.82
C HIS A 115 -9.58 19.61 -18.99
N SER A 116 -9.90 19.20 -20.22
CA SER A 116 -10.30 17.83 -20.54
C SER A 116 -9.42 17.21 -21.62
N PHE A 117 -9.22 15.88 -21.50
CA PHE A 117 -8.57 15.06 -22.50
C PHE A 117 -9.64 14.39 -23.38
N ASP A 118 -9.48 14.46 -24.69
CA ASP A 118 -10.35 13.82 -25.69
C ASP A 118 -9.53 12.85 -26.54
N PRO A 119 -9.70 11.52 -26.34
CA PRO A 119 -9.02 10.52 -27.17
C PRO A 119 -9.52 10.45 -28.62
N GLY A 120 -10.66 11.09 -28.91
CA GLY A 120 -11.25 11.17 -30.27
C GLY A 120 -10.99 12.48 -31.00
N ALA A 121 -10.13 13.35 -30.48
CA ALA A 121 -9.85 14.64 -31.11
C ALA A 121 -9.14 14.47 -32.47
N ASP A 122 -9.49 15.35 -33.42
CA ASP A 122 -8.86 15.38 -34.77
C ASP A 122 -7.37 15.79 -34.75
N TYR A 123 -6.87 16.21 -33.56
CA TYR A 123 -5.48 16.62 -33.38
C TYR A 123 -4.89 15.93 -32.14
N VAL A 124 -3.61 15.61 -32.21
CA VAL A 124 -2.87 14.97 -31.10
C VAL A 124 -1.87 15.97 -30.54
N ASN A 125 -2.13 16.44 -29.32
CA ASN A 125 -1.23 17.30 -28.54
C ASN A 125 -0.99 16.78 -27.12
N ALA A 126 -1.61 15.66 -26.74
CA ALA A 126 -1.48 15.03 -25.45
C ALA A 126 -1.44 13.50 -25.57
N VAL A 127 -0.89 12.86 -24.56
CA VAL A 127 -0.92 11.40 -24.38
C VAL A 127 -1.29 11.08 -22.94
N GLU A 128 -2.17 10.12 -22.78
CA GLU A 128 -2.51 9.53 -21.51
C GLU A 128 -1.82 8.17 -21.38
N VAL A 129 -1.09 7.95 -20.29
CA VAL A 129 -0.48 6.67 -19.98
C VAL A 129 -1.01 6.20 -18.64
N THR A 130 -1.59 5.01 -18.64
CA THR A 130 -2.17 4.39 -17.45
C THR A 130 -1.29 3.22 -16.98
N VAL A 131 -0.96 3.18 -15.70
CA VAL A 131 -0.25 2.05 -15.10
C VAL A 131 -1.13 1.45 -14.02
N ARG A 132 -1.64 0.25 -14.30
CA ARG A 132 -2.58 -0.48 -13.41
C ARG A 132 -1.87 -1.58 -12.64
N ARG A 133 -2.24 -1.74 -11.36
CA ARG A 133 -1.78 -2.82 -10.49
C ARG A 133 -3.00 -3.47 -9.83
N GLU A 134 -3.71 -4.27 -10.59
CA GLU A 134 -4.91 -5.01 -10.20
C GLU A 134 -4.83 -6.45 -10.75
N ALA A 135 -5.71 -7.33 -10.28
CA ALA A 135 -5.62 -8.76 -10.59
C ALA A 135 -5.66 -9.07 -12.11
N ASP A 136 -6.42 -8.28 -12.87
CA ASP A 136 -6.61 -8.47 -14.32
C ASP A 136 -5.63 -7.64 -15.16
N ALA A 137 -4.78 -6.82 -14.53
CA ALA A 137 -3.78 -6.02 -15.24
C ALA A 137 -2.49 -6.82 -15.50
N PRO A 138 -1.72 -6.48 -16.57
CA PRO A 138 -0.46 -7.17 -16.89
C PRO A 138 0.55 -7.21 -15.74
N GLY A 139 0.54 -6.20 -14.87
CA GLY A 139 1.42 -6.11 -13.70
C GLY A 139 0.92 -6.87 -12.47
N GLY A 140 -0.29 -7.43 -12.49
CA GLY A 140 -0.91 -8.11 -11.36
C GLY A 140 -1.19 -7.22 -10.14
N SER A 141 -1.78 -7.78 -9.09
CA SER A 141 -2.08 -7.07 -7.85
C SER A 141 -0.85 -6.88 -6.96
N ILE A 142 -0.89 -5.87 -6.08
CA ILE A 142 0.17 -5.64 -5.09
C ILE A 142 -0.06 -6.53 -3.88
N PRO A 143 0.88 -7.43 -3.51
CA PRO A 143 0.72 -8.29 -2.35
C PRO A 143 0.81 -7.47 -1.06
N LEU A 144 -0.21 -7.54 -0.21
CA LEU A 144 -0.27 -6.91 1.10
C LEU A 144 0.14 -7.91 2.19
N MET A 145 0.92 -7.46 3.19
CA MET A 145 1.38 -8.33 4.27
C MET A 145 0.23 -8.82 5.15
N LEU A 146 -0.71 -7.93 5.49
CA LEU A 146 -1.87 -8.27 6.32
C LEU A 146 -2.91 -9.09 5.57
N ALA A 147 -3.19 -8.79 4.30
CA ALA A 147 -4.12 -9.56 3.49
C ALA A 147 -3.73 -11.05 3.47
N ARG A 148 -2.44 -11.33 3.38
CA ARG A 148 -1.88 -12.70 3.39
C ARG A 148 -2.11 -13.44 4.72
N ILE A 149 -2.07 -12.73 5.86
CA ILE A 149 -2.33 -13.32 7.19
C ILE A 149 -3.81 -13.68 7.35
N TRP A 150 -4.71 -12.94 6.69
CA TRP A 150 -6.17 -13.12 6.76
C TRP A 150 -6.73 -13.96 5.59
N GLY A 151 -5.86 -14.49 4.71
CA GLY A 151 -6.25 -15.37 3.61
C GLY A 151 -6.98 -14.66 2.47
N ALA A 152 -6.79 -13.36 2.30
CA ALA A 152 -7.21 -12.60 1.13
C ALA A 152 -6.00 -12.48 0.20
N ASP A 153 -6.00 -13.28 -0.88
CA ASP A 153 -5.04 -13.22 -2.00
C ASP A 153 -5.55 -12.25 -3.05
#